data_86323b8382a7825e5e0b2022390ee405
#
_entry.id   86323b8382a7825e5e0b2022390ee405
#
_cell.length_a   1.000
_cell.length_b   1.000
_cell.length_c   1.000
_cell.angle_alpha   90.00
_cell.angle_beta   90.00
_cell.angle_gamma   90.00
#
_symmetry.space_group_name_H-M   'P 1'
#
loop_
_entity.id
_entity.type
_entity.pdbx_description
1 polymer ?
#
loop_
_entity_poly.entity_id
_entity_poly.type
_entity_poly.pdbx_seq_one_letter_code
_entity_poly.pdbx_strand_id
1 'polypeptide(L)'
;MVIKKFQAETEIDAIMQAKEELGKDAIVMNIKAVKPKGLQKFFRKAKVEVTAAVDEENSYNTGEGMLNKMQELQKTLEEAKKREEEQRSKKQEEVLNSSKNIIKESEEADINSKGIENRLNNLQLMIERQMQIEDKEVAKTEKKKGAKKEESKADACIRLVKEQLLDNEVEEQYANAILEGIRGTLKRDTTIDNILASIYQKIVLKLGKTKIVEENQEKVKYIYFIGPTGVGKTTTIAKIASNLKIQKRIKVALITSDTYRIAAVEQLRTYANILGIPLKVIYSEKEMKKAKQEYKDYDIVLIDTAGRSHKNMEQTEDIEKLIKVVPEEERDVYLVLSATTKYKDLVKITETYGKVIKYNLIFTKLDETSCVGNILNIKMLTDATLSYLTSGQNVPGDIEKIDAQKIAKQLLGGQ
;
A
#
# COMPACT_ATOMS: atom_id res chain seq x y z
N MET A 1 -28.04 -4.25 -21.87
CA MET A 1 -28.50 -4.24 -20.48
C MET A 1 -30.00 -4.35 -20.42
N VAL A 2 -30.57 -5.42 -19.84
CA VAL A 2 -32.02 -5.64 -19.65
C VAL A 2 -32.37 -5.41 -18.20
N ILE A 3 -33.35 -4.53 -17.94
CA ILE A 3 -33.82 -4.21 -16.59
C ILE A 3 -35.28 -4.71 -16.46
N LYS A 4 -35.51 -5.54 -15.44
CA LYS A 4 -36.85 -6.04 -15.13
C LYS A 4 -37.20 -5.88 -13.66
N LYS A 5 -38.50 -5.83 -13.36
CA LYS A 5 -39.05 -5.71 -12.01
C LYS A 5 -39.80 -6.98 -11.65
N PHE A 6 -39.51 -7.47 -10.46
CA PHE A 6 -40.11 -8.71 -9.91
C PHE A 6 -40.83 -8.39 -8.60
N GLN A 7 -42.00 -8.98 -8.38
CA GLN A 7 -42.80 -8.75 -7.18
C GLN A 7 -43.18 -10.06 -6.51
N ALA A 8 -42.78 -10.24 -5.26
CA ALA A 8 -43.16 -11.42 -4.48
C ALA A 8 -43.58 -11.04 -3.04
N GLU A 9 -44.02 -12.05 -2.27
CA GLU A 9 -44.39 -11.81 -0.86
C GLU A 9 -43.17 -11.58 0.05
N THR A 10 -42.01 -12.16 -0.30
CA THR A 10 -40.74 -11.95 0.42
C THR A 10 -39.66 -11.43 -0.52
N GLU A 11 -38.65 -10.80 0.06
CA GLU A 11 -37.49 -10.31 -0.67
C GLU A 11 -36.71 -11.45 -1.34
N ILE A 12 -36.59 -12.57 -0.64
CA ILE A 12 -35.89 -13.78 -1.13
C ILE A 12 -36.59 -14.35 -2.37
N ASP A 13 -37.91 -14.46 -2.34
CA ASP A 13 -38.66 -14.99 -3.49
C ASP A 13 -38.58 -14.07 -4.70
N ALA A 14 -38.57 -12.74 -4.51
CA ALA A 14 -38.41 -11.77 -5.59
C ALA A 14 -37.03 -11.82 -6.22
N ILE A 15 -35.97 -12.03 -5.41
CA ILE A 15 -34.61 -12.21 -5.88
C ILE A 15 -34.45 -13.56 -6.61
N MET A 16 -35.05 -14.61 -6.12
CA MET A 16 -35.03 -15.92 -6.79
C MET A 16 -35.71 -15.86 -8.18
N GLN A 17 -36.89 -15.25 -8.30
CA GLN A 17 -37.53 -15.01 -9.57
C GLN A 17 -36.69 -14.18 -10.54
N ALA A 18 -36.02 -13.17 -10.04
CA ALA A 18 -35.09 -12.35 -10.85
C ALA A 18 -33.92 -13.19 -11.40
N LYS A 19 -33.37 -14.08 -10.59
CA LYS A 19 -32.24 -14.96 -10.99
C LYS A 19 -32.69 -16.11 -11.91
N GLU A 20 -33.93 -16.59 -11.77
CA GLU A 20 -34.51 -17.61 -12.67
C GLU A 20 -34.76 -17.04 -14.06
N GLU A 21 -35.24 -15.80 -14.16
CA GLU A 21 -35.64 -15.22 -15.46
C GLU A 21 -34.48 -14.48 -16.15
N LEU A 22 -33.61 -13.81 -15.40
CA LEU A 22 -32.47 -13.01 -15.94
C LEU A 22 -31.13 -13.77 -15.92
N GLY A 23 -31.09 -14.95 -15.30
CA GLY A 23 -29.87 -15.73 -15.14
C GLY A 23 -29.16 -15.47 -13.79
N LYS A 24 -28.21 -16.36 -13.47
CA LYS A 24 -27.46 -16.33 -12.17
C LYS A 24 -26.69 -15.05 -11.94
N ASP A 25 -26.34 -14.34 -13.01
CA ASP A 25 -25.55 -13.12 -13.02
C ASP A 25 -26.40 -11.84 -12.90
N ALA A 26 -27.71 -11.97 -12.68
CA ALA A 26 -28.60 -10.84 -12.47
C ALA A 26 -28.23 -10.05 -11.21
N ILE A 27 -27.98 -8.73 -11.39
CA ILE A 27 -27.62 -7.80 -10.33
C ILE A 27 -28.87 -7.12 -9.81
N VAL A 28 -29.14 -7.21 -8.52
CA VAL A 28 -30.22 -6.49 -7.85
C VAL A 28 -29.84 -5.04 -7.69
N MET A 29 -30.58 -4.15 -8.35
CA MET A 29 -30.32 -2.70 -8.34
C MET A 29 -31.11 -1.96 -7.24
N ASN A 30 -32.33 -2.41 -6.94
CA ASN A 30 -33.18 -1.74 -5.96
C ASN A 30 -34.24 -2.71 -5.39
N ILE A 31 -34.51 -2.54 -4.09
CA ILE A 31 -35.55 -3.32 -3.38
C ILE A 31 -36.51 -2.31 -2.73
N LYS A 32 -37.81 -2.46 -2.99
CA LYS A 32 -38.82 -1.53 -2.53
C LYS A 32 -40.04 -2.27 -1.99
N ALA A 33 -40.45 -1.95 -0.77
CA ALA A 33 -41.72 -2.48 -0.23
C ALA A 33 -42.88 -1.72 -0.86
N VAL A 34 -43.78 -2.46 -1.55
CA VAL A 34 -44.96 -1.93 -2.20
C VAL A 34 -46.16 -2.16 -1.29
N LYS A 35 -46.68 -1.07 -0.71
CA LYS A 35 -47.88 -1.10 0.12
C LYS A 35 -49.12 -1.03 -0.78
N PRO A 36 -50.16 -1.88 -0.60
CA PRO A 36 -51.39 -1.84 -1.38
C PRO A 36 -52.12 -0.50 -1.16
N LYS A 37 -52.61 0.09 -2.27
CA LYS A 37 -53.34 1.37 -2.28
C LYS A 37 -54.85 1.11 -2.26
N GLY A 38 -55.65 1.96 -1.58
CA GLY A 38 -57.09 1.94 -1.56
C GLY A 38 -57.72 0.86 -0.66
N LEU A 39 -58.96 0.41 -0.95
CA LEU A 39 -59.75 -0.56 -0.18
C LEU A 39 -59.08 -1.95 -0.05
N GLN A 40 -58.09 -2.24 -0.88
CA GLN A 40 -57.31 -3.51 -0.82
C GLN A 40 -56.34 -3.58 0.36
N LYS A 41 -56.17 -2.50 1.15
CA LYS A 41 -55.32 -2.45 2.34
C LYS A 41 -55.74 -3.43 3.45
N PHE A 42 -57.00 -3.85 3.47
CA PHE A 42 -57.54 -4.71 4.49
C PHE A 42 -57.39 -6.23 4.19
N PHE A 43 -57.09 -6.60 2.95
CA PHE A 43 -57.11 -8.01 2.53
C PHE A 43 -55.84 -8.54 1.85
N ARG A 44 -54.80 -7.72 1.61
CA ARG A 44 -53.55 -8.17 0.97
C ARG A 44 -52.35 -7.80 1.78
N LYS A 45 -51.39 -8.74 1.91
CA LYS A 45 -50.08 -8.55 2.51
C LYS A 45 -49.23 -7.59 1.65
N ALA A 46 -48.33 -6.87 2.27
CA ALA A 46 -47.34 -6.03 1.58
C ALA A 46 -46.49 -6.93 0.67
N LYS A 47 -46.23 -6.49 -0.57
CA LYS A 47 -45.32 -7.18 -1.49
C LYS A 47 -43.98 -6.44 -1.57
N VAL A 48 -42.95 -7.16 -1.90
CA VAL A 48 -41.63 -6.59 -2.17
C VAL A 48 -41.41 -6.56 -3.69
N GLU A 49 -41.00 -5.41 -4.21
CA GLU A 49 -40.61 -5.22 -5.61
C GLU A 49 -39.09 -5.16 -5.67
N VAL A 50 -38.47 -6.05 -6.43
CA VAL A 50 -37.04 -6.08 -6.71
C VAL A 50 -36.84 -5.65 -8.16
N THR A 51 -35.98 -4.66 -8.40
CA THR A 51 -35.51 -4.29 -9.73
C THR A 51 -34.18 -4.95 -9.96
N ALA A 52 -34.09 -5.84 -10.96
CA ALA A 52 -32.84 -6.51 -11.32
C ALA A 52 -32.46 -6.20 -12.77
N ALA A 53 -31.17 -6.19 -13.03
CA ALA A 53 -30.60 -5.97 -14.36
C ALA A 53 -29.58 -7.05 -14.70
N VAL A 54 -29.51 -7.39 -15.99
CA VAL A 54 -28.43 -8.20 -16.57
C VAL A 54 -27.83 -7.45 -17.75
N ASP A 55 -26.53 -7.50 -17.88
CA ASP A 55 -25.82 -6.91 -19.01
C ASP A 55 -25.50 -8.01 -20.01
N GLU A 56 -26.12 -7.97 -21.19
CA GLU A 56 -25.92 -8.98 -22.24
C GLU A 56 -24.50 -9.01 -22.77
N GLU A 57 -23.73 -7.91 -22.62
CA GLU A 57 -22.33 -7.86 -23.03
C GLU A 57 -21.36 -8.47 -22.01
N ASN A 58 -21.76 -8.61 -20.75
CA ASN A 58 -20.89 -9.13 -19.68
C ASN A 58 -21.01 -10.64 -19.43
N SER A 59 -21.98 -11.32 -20.01
CA SER A 59 -22.12 -12.79 -19.84
C SER A 59 -20.99 -13.59 -20.50
N TYR A 60 -20.23 -12.98 -21.41
CA TYR A 60 -19.10 -13.62 -22.11
C TYR A 60 -17.71 -13.23 -21.58
N ASN A 61 -17.60 -12.19 -20.73
CA ASN A 61 -16.28 -11.65 -20.37
C ASN A 61 -15.75 -12.04 -18.98
N THR A 62 -16.57 -12.59 -18.10
CA THR A 62 -16.10 -13.00 -16.76
C THR A 62 -15.27 -14.28 -16.76
N GLY A 63 -15.55 -15.19 -17.71
CA GLY A 63 -14.79 -16.43 -17.84
C GLY A 63 -13.48 -16.27 -18.63
N GLU A 64 -13.53 -15.58 -19.77
CA GLU A 64 -12.37 -15.43 -20.66
C GLU A 64 -11.33 -14.43 -20.15
N GLY A 65 -11.75 -13.31 -19.57
CA GLY A 65 -10.81 -12.36 -18.97
C GLY A 65 -10.05 -12.93 -17.77
N MET A 66 -10.71 -13.82 -17.02
CA MET A 66 -10.12 -14.53 -15.89
C MET A 66 -9.23 -15.70 -16.36
N LEU A 67 -9.65 -16.39 -17.44
CA LEU A 67 -8.88 -17.45 -18.08
C LEU A 67 -7.61 -16.89 -18.73
N ASN A 68 -7.69 -15.75 -19.40
CA ASN A 68 -6.55 -15.07 -20.02
C ASN A 68 -5.55 -14.57 -18.95
N LYS A 69 -6.03 -13.99 -17.84
CA LYS A 69 -5.18 -13.64 -16.69
C LYS A 69 -4.57 -14.86 -16.00
N MET A 70 -5.28 -15.98 -15.93
CA MET A 70 -4.73 -17.24 -15.43
C MET A 70 -3.65 -17.80 -16.36
N GLN A 71 -3.86 -17.75 -17.67
CA GLN A 71 -2.87 -18.17 -18.66
C GLN A 71 -1.64 -17.26 -18.64
N GLU A 72 -1.81 -15.96 -18.47
CA GLU A 72 -0.72 -15.00 -18.35
C GLU A 72 0.09 -15.22 -17.06
N LEU A 73 -0.57 -15.51 -15.94
CA LEU A 73 0.06 -15.88 -14.67
C LEU A 73 0.77 -17.25 -14.74
N GLN A 74 0.16 -18.25 -15.40
CA GLN A 74 0.80 -19.54 -15.65
C GLN A 74 2.04 -19.38 -16.54
N LYS A 75 1.94 -18.56 -17.59
CA LYS A 75 3.06 -18.25 -18.48
C LYS A 75 4.20 -17.52 -17.74
N THR A 76 3.85 -16.58 -16.88
CA THR A 76 4.83 -15.87 -16.02
C THR A 76 5.49 -16.81 -15.02
N LEU A 77 4.74 -17.77 -14.48
CA LEU A 77 5.27 -18.84 -13.59
C LEU A 77 6.20 -19.82 -14.32
N GLU A 78 5.86 -20.18 -15.55
CA GLU A 78 6.71 -21.04 -16.36
C GLU A 78 7.98 -20.31 -16.83
N GLU A 79 7.87 -19.05 -17.19
CA GLU A 79 9.02 -18.21 -17.53
C GLU A 79 9.93 -17.96 -16.32
N ALA A 80 9.35 -17.79 -15.12
CA ALA A 80 10.11 -17.67 -13.88
C ALA A 80 10.86 -18.97 -13.55
N LYS A 81 10.21 -20.14 -13.70
CA LYS A 81 10.87 -21.45 -13.55
C LYS A 81 12.00 -21.66 -14.55
N LYS A 82 11.78 -21.26 -15.80
CA LYS A 82 12.81 -21.37 -16.86
C LYS A 82 14.01 -20.46 -16.59
N ARG A 83 13.77 -19.23 -16.10
CA ARG A 83 14.84 -18.31 -15.66
C ARG A 83 15.59 -18.82 -14.44
N GLU A 84 14.91 -19.51 -13.51
CA GLU A 84 15.57 -20.13 -12.36
C GLU A 84 16.45 -21.33 -12.78
N GLU A 85 16.01 -22.13 -13.75
CA GLU A 85 16.82 -23.23 -14.29
C GLU A 85 18.04 -22.71 -15.07
N GLU A 86 17.88 -21.65 -15.84
CA GLU A 86 18.98 -20.98 -16.54
C GLU A 86 19.94 -20.28 -15.58
N GLN A 87 19.45 -19.72 -14.46
CA GLN A 87 20.29 -19.15 -13.41
C GLN A 87 21.02 -20.22 -12.59
N ARG A 88 20.43 -21.40 -12.42
CA ARG A 88 21.11 -22.55 -11.78
C ARG A 88 22.28 -23.07 -12.61
N SER A 89 22.10 -23.19 -13.92
CA SER A 89 23.16 -23.59 -14.84
C SER A 89 24.31 -22.57 -14.87
N LYS A 90 23.96 -21.26 -14.86
CA LYS A 90 24.95 -20.17 -14.79
C LYS A 90 25.65 -20.09 -13.43
N LYS A 91 24.95 -20.35 -12.31
CA LYS A 91 25.58 -20.37 -10.97
C LYS A 91 26.55 -21.55 -10.75
N GLN A 92 26.36 -22.66 -11.45
CA GLN A 92 27.34 -23.76 -11.42
C GLN A 92 28.61 -23.42 -12.20
N GLU A 93 28.53 -22.63 -13.26
CA GLU A 93 29.72 -22.10 -13.96
C GLU A 93 30.37 -20.91 -13.21
N GLU A 94 29.62 -20.11 -12.47
CA GLU A 94 30.14 -18.97 -11.70
C GLU A 94 30.88 -19.34 -10.42
N VAL A 95 30.59 -20.50 -9.80
CA VAL A 95 31.35 -21.00 -8.64
C VAL A 95 32.78 -21.36 -9.04
N LEU A 96 33.05 -21.62 -10.31
CA LEU A 96 34.41 -21.87 -10.83
C LEU A 96 35.19 -20.58 -11.15
N ASN A 97 34.51 -19.44 -11.23
CA ASN A 97 35.08 -18.14 -11.57
C ASN A 97 35.09 -17.11 -10.41
N SER A 98 34.69 -17.51 -9.19
CA SER A 98 34.48 -16.60 -8.06
C SER A 98 35.74 -16.05 -7.38
N SER A 99 36.95 -16.32 -7.90
CA SER A 99 38.17 -15.62 -7.47
C SER A 99 38.45 -14.32 -8.21
N LYS A 100 37.63 -13.93 -9.19
CA LYS A 100 37.80 -12.70 -9.97
C LYS A 100 36.75 -11.61 -9.73
N ASN A 101 35.73 -11.86 -8.90
CA ASN A 101 34.57 -10.95 -8.76
C ASN A 101 34.54 -10.07 -7.51
N ILE A 102 35.55 -10.11 -6.65
CA ILE A 102 35.67 -9.15 -5.52
C ILE A 102 35.88 -7.70 -6.01
N ILE A 103 36.26 -7.51 -7.29
CA ILE A 103 36.48 -6.18 -7.87
C ILE A 103 35.19 -5.57 -8.48
N LYS A 104 34.16 -6.39 -8.79
CA LYS A 104 32.91 -5.88 -9.41
C LYS A 104 31.84 -5.38 -8.43
N GLU A 105 31.82 -5.86 -7.20
CA GLU A 105 30.90 -5.34 -6.17
C GLU A 105 31.21 -3.90 -5.74
N SER A 106 32.45 -3.43 -5.95
CA SER A 106 32.81 -2.03 -5.75
C SER A 106 32.32 -1.10 -6.87
N GLU A 107 32.10 -1.62 -8.10
CA GLU A 107 31.65 -0.83 -9.25
C GLU A 107 30.12 -0.61 -9.29
N GLU A 108 29.31 -1.54 -8.76
CA GLU A 108 27.83 -1.34 -8.65
C GLU A 108 27.46 -0.38 -7.50
N ALA A 109 28.25 -0.34 -6.44
CA ALA A 109 28.13 0.68 -5.39
C ALA A 109 28.51 2.08 -5.91
N ASP A 110 29.51 2.16 -6.80
CA ASP A 110 29.96 3.40 -7.44
C ASP A 110 29.00 3.93 -8.50
N ILE A 111 28.28 3.05 -9.22
CA ILE A 111 27.25 3.45 -10.21
C ILE A 111 26.05 4.06 -9.51
N ASN A 112 25.66 3.55 -8.34
CA ASN A 112 24.58 4.13 -7.53
C ASN A 112 25.01 5.46 -6.88
N SER A 113 26.25 5.61 -6.45
CA SER A 113 26.76 6.88 -5.90
C SER A 113 26.84 7.98 -6.98
N LYS A 114 27.34 7.67 -8.17
CA LYS A 114 27.36 8.62 -9.33
C LYS A 114 25.96 9.04 -9.79
N GLY A 115 24.97 8.13 -9.72
CA GLY A 115 23.57 8.47 -10.00
C GLY A 115 22.97 9.43 -8.96
N ILE A 116 23.41 9.35 -7.70
CA ILE A 116 23.01 10.24 -6.61
C ILE A 116 23.65 11.62 -6.78
N GLU A 117 24.95 11.67 -7.05
CA GLU A 117 25.69 12.91 -7.28
C GLU A 117 25.15 13.69 -8.47
N ASN A 118 24.88 13.03 -9.60
CA ASN A 118 24.33 13.69 -10.78
C ASN A 118 22.92 14.27 -10.55
N ARG A 119 22.10 13.67 -9.70
CA ARG A 119 20.74 14.16 -9.37
C ARG A 119 20.77 15.27 -8.33
N LEU A 120 21.66 15.18 -7.35
CA LEU A 120 21.92 16.28 -6.41
C LEU A 120 22.50 17.50 -7.16
N ASN A 121 23.38 17.27 -8.13
CA ASN A 121 23.92 18.33 -9.00
C ASN A 121 22.83 18.98 -9.86
N ASN A 122 21.82 18.22 -10.35
CA ASN A 122 20.69 18.81 -11.08
C ASN A 122 19.80 19.67 -10.18
N LEU A 123 19.56 19.24 -8.95
CA LEU A 123 18.86 20.04 -7.93
C LEU A 123 19.65 21.31 -7.57
N GLN A 124 20.95 21.18 -7.41
CA GLN A 124 21.85 22.31 -7.20
C GLN A 124 21.75 23.31 -8.35
N LEU A 125 21.82 22.85 -9.61
CA LEU A 125 21.69 23.70 -10.79
C LEU A 125 20.31 24.38 -10.89
N MET A 126 19.22 23.69 -10.47
CA MET A 126 17.89 24.30 -10.39
C MET A 126 17.83 25.40 -9.33
N ILE A 127 18.36 25.12 -8.13
CA ILE A 127 18.44 26.09 -7.03
C ILE A 127 19.30 27.28 -7.45
N GLU A 128 20.47 27.06 -8.04
CA GLU A 128 21.36 28.13 -8.52
C GLU A 128 20.69 28.97 -9.63
N ARG A 129 19.94 28.36 -10.54
CA ARG A 129 19.17 29.08 -11.56
C ARG A 129 18.04 29.92 -10.96
N GLN A 130 17.29 29.37 -10.01
CA GLN A 130 16.25 30.14 -9.32
C GLN A 130 16.83 31.30 -8.54
N MET A 131 17.92 31.09 -7.83
CA MET A 131 18.64 32.19 -7.14
C MET A 131 19.12 33.26 -8.09
N GLN A 132 19.67 32.89 -9.28
CA GLN A 132 20.08 33.86 -10.30
C GLN A 132 18.91 34.62 -10.95
N ILE A 133 17.72 34.03 -11.02
CA ILE A 133 16.52 34.69 -11.51
C ILE A 133 16.02 35.69 -10.47
N GLU A 134 15.96 35.32 -9.19
CA GLU A 134 15.57 36.19 -8.10
C GLU A 134 16.55 37.38 -7.93
N ASP A 135 17.86 37.13 -8.03
CA ASP A 135 18.88 38.20 -8.01
C ASP A 135 18.67 39.19 -9.17
N LYS A 136 18.26 38.74 -10.35
CA LYS A 136 17.96 39.59 -11.50
C LYS A 136 16.64 40.36 -11.37
N GLU A 137 15.64 39.81 -10.72
CA GLU A 137 14.37 40.46 -10.45
C GLU A 137 14.49 41.49 -9.29
N VAL A 138 15.27 41.17 -8.26
CA VAL A 138 15.61 42.09 -7.16
C VAL A 138 16.41 43.28 -7.69
N ALA A 139 17.41 43.06 -8.58
CA ALA A 139 18.19 44.13 -9.21
C ALA A 139 17.34 45.07 -10.11
N LYS A 140 16.18 44.60 -10.61
CA LYS A 140 15.23 45.44 -11.38
C LYS A 140 14.26 46.22 -10.50
N THR A 141 14.04 45.80 -9.24
CA THR A 141 13.07 46.42 -8.30
C THR A 141 13.73 47.33 -7.26
N GLU A 142 15.06 47.35 -7.14
CA GLU A 142 15.82 48.14 -6.13
C GLU A 142 15.89 49.65 -6.35
N LYS A 143 15.03 50.23 -7.21
CA LYS A 143 14.89 51.71 -7.25
C LYS A 143 13.87 52.27 -6.27
N LYS A 144 13.22 51.46 -5.43
CA LYS A 144 12.30 51.97 -4.37
C LYS A 144 12.24 51.02 -3.16
N LYS A 145 12.80 51.50 -2.05
CA LYS A 145 12.59 51.12 -0.62
C LYS A 145 13.66 50.23 0.04
N GLY A 146 14.30 50.87 1.05
CA GLY A 146 14.64 50.43 2.42
C GLY A 146 15.27 49.05 2.61
N ALA A 147 16.47 49.04 3.14
CA ALA A 147 17.28 47.92 3.67
C ALA A 147 16.50 46.60 3.94
N LYS A 148 16.38 45.71 2.97
CA LYS A 148 16.22 44.28 3.21
C LYS A 148 17.60 43.70 3.53
N LYS A 149 17.69 43.03 4.69
CA LYS A 149 18.83 42.19 5.04
C LYS A 149 19.09 41.26 3.86
N GLU A 150 20.31 41.28 3.28
CA GLU A 150 20.70 40.31 2.26
C GLU A 150 20.50 38.89 2.84
N GLU A 151 19.59 38.13 2.22
CA GLU A 151 19.36 36.73 2.59
C GLU A 151 20.63 35.94 2.26
N SER A 152 21.15 35.16 3.22
CA SER A 152 22.33 34.35 2.94
C SER A 152 22.00 33.27 1.93
N LYS A 153 22.98 32.87 1.11
CA LYS A 153 22.80 31.73 0.15
C LYS A 153 22.28 30.47 0.85
N ALA A 154 22.65 30.25 2.10
CA ALA A 154 22.18 29.15 2.91
C ALA A 154 20.68 29.28 3.25
N ASP A 155 20.21 30.47 3.61
CA ASP A 155 18.79 30.70 3.93
C ASP A 155 17.92 30.55 2.67
N ALA A 156 18.37 31.06 1.52
CA ALA A 156 17.68 30.88 0.25
C ALA A 156 17.58 29.40 -0.13
N CYS A 157 18.65 28.62 0.00
CA CYS A 157 18.63 27.18 -0.22
C CYS A 157 17.63 26.46 0.69
N ILE A 158 17.63 26.77 1.99
CA ILE A 158 16.70 26.19 2.96
C ILE A 158 15.24 26.53 2.62
N ARG A 159 14.97 27.76 2.18
CA ARG A 159 13.63 28.21 1.75
C ARG A 159 13.16 27.39 0.54
N LEU A 160 13.97 27.27 -0.50
CA LEU A 160 13.64 26.50 -1.69
C LEU A 160 13.40 25.02 -1.39
N VAL A 161 14.21 24.43 -0.53
CA VAL A 161 13.99 23.04 -0.09
C VAL A 161 12.69 22.91 0.72
N LYS A 162 12.36 23.91 1.55
CA LYS A 162 11.07 23.93 2.25
C LYS A 162 9.91 23.93 1.27
N GLU A 163 9.93 24.80 0.27
CA GLU A 163 8.93 24.88 -0.79
C GLU A 163 8.79 23.53 -1.51
N GLN A 164 9.90 22.91 -1.90
CA GLN A 164 9.92 21.59 -2.53
C GLN A 164 9.30 20.48 -1.64
N LEU A 165 9.54 20.50 -0.33
CA LEU A 165 8.92 19.57 0.60
C LEU A 165 7.40 19.80 0.70
N LEU A 166 6.96 21.06 0.75
CA LEU A 166 5.54 21.42 0.79
C LEU A 166 4.83 21.02 -0.51
N ASP A 167 5.46 21.22 -1.66
CA ASP A 167 4.93 20.80 -2.98
C ASP A 167 4.77 19.28 -3.08
N ASN A 168 5.61 18.53 -2.36
CA ASN A 168 5.48 17.08 -2.20
C ASN A 168 4.49 16.68 -1.09
N GLU A 169 3.64 17.60 -0.61
CA GLU A 169 2.65 17.36 0.46
C GLU A 169 3.26 16.98 1.81
N VAL A 170 4.51 17.36 2.09
CA VAL A 170 5.05 17.27 3.44
C VAL A 170 4.42 18.38 4.29
N GLU A 171 3.85 18.02 5.43
CA GLU A 171 3.23 19.00 6.34
C GLU A 171 4.28 19.97 6.87
N GLU A 172 3.94 21.25 6.95
CA GLU A 172 4.86 22.34 7.30
C GLU A 172 5.58 22.09 8.63
N GLN A 173 4.89 21.55 9.62
CA GLN A 173 5.50 21.22 10.91
C GLN A 173 6.66 20.24 10.79
N TYR A 174 6.58 19.26 9.90
CA TYR A 174 7.64 18.27 9.70
C TYR A 174 8.76 18.81 8.83
N ALA A 175 8.42 19.59 7.80
CA ALA A 175 9.41 20.30 7.00
C ALA A 175 10.26 21.23 7.88
N ASN A 176 9.63 22.03 8.74
CA ASN A 176 10.31 22.91 9.69
C ASN A 176 11.20 22.11 10.67
N ALA A 177 10.70 21.01 11.26
CA ALA A 177 11.45 20.18 12.19
C ALA A 177 12.71 19.56 11.56
N ILE A 178 12.69 19.26 10.26
CA ILE A 178 13.85 18.79 9.51
C ILE A 178 14.84 19.93 9.30
N LEU A 179 14.37 21.08 8.85
CA LEU A 179 15.22 22.21 8.45
C LEU A 179 15.82 22.98 9.63
N GLU A 180 15.07 23.16 10.73
CA GLU A 180 15.58 23.80 11.96
C GLU A 180 16.76 23.04 12.57
N GLY A 181 16.68 21.70 12.57
CA GLY A 181 17.79 20.88 13.05
C GLY A 181 19.06 21.03 12.22
N ILE A 182 18.99 21.61 11.01
CA ILE A 182 20.13 21.85 10.14
C ILE A 182 20.66 23.27 10.33
N ARG A 183 19.78 24.28 10.43
CA ARG A 183 20.17 25.66 10.69
C ARG A 183 21.10 25.79 11.89
N GLY A 184 20.87 25.02 12.96
CA GLY A 184 21.74 24.99 14.16
C GLY A 184 23.11 24.40 13.95
N THR A 185 23.36 23.68 12.87
CA THR A 185 24.65 23.02 12.56
C THR A 185 25.44 23.72 11.45
N LEU A 186 24.84 24.69 10.74
CA LEU A 186 25.47 25.38 9.62
C LEU A 186 26.54 26.36 10.11
N LYS A 187 27.72 26.25 9.53
CA LYS A 187 28.79 27.26 9.63
C LYS A 187 28.62 28.30 8.51
N ARG A 188 29.16 29.54 8.72
CA ARG A 188 29.00 30.64 7.75
C ARG A 188 29.49 30.34 6.33
N ASP A 189 30.38 29.37 6.16
CA ASP A 189 30.97 29.01 4.86
C ASP A 189 30.47 27.64 4.35
N THR A 190 29.32 27.17 4.83
CA THR A 190 28.76 25.87 4.37
C THR A 190 28.29 26.00 2.93
N THR A 191 28.77 25.12 2.06
CA THR A 191 28.32 25.04 0.64
C THR A 191 26.88 24.52 0.50
N ILE A 192 26.21 24.87 -0.59
CA ILE A 192 24.84 24.41 -0.90
C ILE A 192 24.78 22.88 -0.90
N ASP A 193 25.80 22.21 -1.45
CA ASP A 193 25.91 20.75 -1.48
C ASP A 193 25.88 20.14 -0.09
N ASN A 194 26.64 20.72 0.83
CA ASN A 194 26.68 20.23 2.21
C ASN A 194 25.33 20.44 2.92
N ILE A 195 24.61 21.51 2.59
CA ILE A 195 23.26 21.76 3.11
C ILE A 195 22.30 20.69 2.58
N LEU A 196 22.27 20.47 1.27
CA LEU A 196 21.42 19.47 0.62
C LEU A 196 21.75 18.05 1.12
N ALA A 197 23.03 17.70 1.21
CA ALA A 197 23.45 16.40 1.75
C ALA A 197 23.00 16.22 3.21
N SER A 198 23.08 17.26 4.03
CA SER A 198 22.62 17.23 5.43
C SER A 198 21.11 17.07 5.53
N ILE A 199 20.33 17.76 4.67
CA ILE A 199 18.87 17.63 4.61
C ILE A 199 18.49 16.20 4.17
N TYR A 200 19.11 15.71 3.10
CA TYR A 200 18.93 14.36 2.60
C TYR A 200 19.16 13.31 3.69
N GLN A 201 20.32 13.37 4.33
CA GLN A 201 20.66 12.46 5.44
C GLN A 201 19.64 12.54 6.58
N LYS A 202 19.18 13.75 6.92
CA LYS A 202 18.18 13.95 7.97
C LYS A 202 16.84 13.31 7.61
N ILE A 203 16.39 13.43 6.35
CA ILE A 203 15.17 12.77 5.86
C ILE A 203 15.32 11.25 5.92
N VAL A 204 16.44 10.70 5.44
CA VAL A 204 16.73 9.26 5.50
C VAL A 204 16.73 8.75 6.94
N LEU A 205 17.35 9.48 7.87
CA LEU A 205 17.33 9.13 9.29
C LEU A 205 15.92 9.17 9.89
N LYS A 206 15.07 10.13 9.48
CA LYS A 206 13.69 10.24 9.95
C LYS A 206 12.81 9.12 9.42
N LEU A 207 13.00 8.68 8.17
CA LEU A 207 12.32 7.52 7.60
C LEU A 207 12.75 6.22 8.30
N GLY A 208 14.01 6.12 8.70
CA GLY A 208 14.53 5.03 9.51
C GLY A 208 14.68 3.71 8.75
N LYS A 209 14.87 2.63 9.52
CA LYS A 209 14.96 1.27 8.95
C LYS A 209 13.58 0.74 8.59
N THR A 210 13.52 -0.07 7.54
CA THR A 210 12.31 -0.75 7.10
C THR A 210 12.26 -2.18 7.62
N LYS A 211 11.04 -2.66 7.93
CA LYS A 211 10.79 -4.03 8.36
C LYS A 211 9.91 -4.72 7.32
N ILE A 212 10.41 -5.78 6.72
CA ILE A 212 9.64 -6.62 5.78
C ILE A 212 9.11 -7.88 6.47
N VAL A 213 8.21 -8.58 5.80
CA VAL A 213 7.72 -9.88 6.26
C VAL A 213 8.83 -10.90 6.08
N GLU A 214 9.26 -11.49 7.20
CA GLU A 214 10.30 -12.51 7.29
C GLU A 214 9.81 -13.69 8.11
N GLU A 215 10.28 -14.88 7.76
CA GLU A 215 10.03 -16.09 8.54
C GLU A 215 10.76 -16.04 9.89
N ASN A 216 10.21 -16.77 10.85
CA ASN A 216 10.92 -17.10 12.08
C ASN A 216 11.28 -18.58 12.02
N GLN A 217 12.56 -18.90 12.15
CA GLN A 217 13.04 -20.29 12.03
C GLN A 217 12.52 -21.22 13.13
N GLU A 218 12.07 -20.66 14.26
CA GLU A 218 11.65 -21.47 15.41
C GLU A 218 10.13 -21.59 15.57
N LYS A 219 9.35 -20.60 15.05
CA LYS A 219 7.91 -20.50 15.27
C LYS A 219 7.18 -19.97 14.07
N VAL A 220 5.92 -20.37 13.90
CA VAL A 220 5.01 -19.81 12.89
C VAL A 220 4.82 -18.32 13.13
N LYS A 221 4.98 -17.52 12.09
CA LYS A 221 4.74 -16.07 12.14
C LYS A 221 3.37 -15.72 11.56
N TYR A 222 2.55 -15.07 12.36
CA TYR A 222 1.20 -14.61 11.99
C TYR A 222 1.23 -13.15 11.61
N ILE A 223 0.86 -12.83 10.38
CA ILE A 223 0.95 -11.48 9.81
C ILE A 223 -0.45 -10.95 9.56
N TYR A 224 -0.87 -9.98 10.34
CA TYR A 224 -2.18 -9.34 10.21
C TYR A 224 -2.10 -8.09 9.32
N PHE A 225 -3.03 -7.99 8.36
CA PHE A 225 -3.19 -6.79 7.54
C PHE A 225 -4.48 -6.10 7.94
N ILE A 226 -4.35 -4.90 8.52
CA ILE A 226 -5.45 -4.06 9.00
C ILE A 226 -5.52 -2.77 8.20
N GLY A 227 -6.65 -2.06 8.28
CA GLY A 227 -6.81 -0.75 7.63
C GLY A 227 -8.18 -0.58 6.98
N PRO A 228 -8.46 0.61 6.44
CA PRO A 228 -9.75 0.94 5.84
C PRO A 228 -10.15 0.05 4.66
N THR A 229 -11.42 0.17 4.25
CA THR A 229 -11.91 -0.46 3.00
C THR A 229 -11.23 0.17 1.78
N GLY A 230 -10.94 -0.64 0.75
CA GLY A 230 -10.46 -0.15 -0.54
C GLY A 230 -8.99 0.28 -0.60
N VAL A 231 -8.24 0.16 0.51
CA VAL A 231 -6.79 0.50 0.52
C VAL A 231 -5.91 -0.58 -0.10
N GLY A 232 -6.44 -1.70 -0.59
CA GLY A 232 -5.66 -2.73 -1.28
C GLY A 232 -5.08 -3.83 -0.37
N LYS A 233 -5.64 -4.11 0.82
CA LYS A 233 -5.17 -5.16 1.74
C LYS A 233 -5.07 -6.52 1.07
N THR A 234 -6.18 -7.03 0.52
CA THR A 234 -6.26 -8.34 -0.12
C THR A 234 -5.26 -8.50 -1.27
N THR A 235 -5.11 -7.45 -2.11
CA THR A 235 -4.13 -7.45 -3.21
C THR A 235 -2.70 -7.44 -2.70
N THR A 236 -2.42 -6.67 -1.63
CA THR A 236 -1.09 -6.62 -1.01
C THR A 236 -0.71 -7.98 -0.42
N ILE A 237 -1.66 -8.66 0.25
CA ILE A 237 -1.48 -10.02 0.77
C ILE A 237 -1.13 -10.98 -0.36
N ALA A 238 -1.86 -10.93 -1.47
CA ALA A 238 -1.59 -11.79 -2.62
C ALA A 238 -0.18 -11.57 -3.19
N LYS A 239 0.30 -10.33 -3.28
CA LYS A 239 1.66 -10.01 -3.72
C LYS A 239 2.72 -10.56 -2.75
N ILE A 240 2.54 -10.34 -1.46
CA ILE A 240 3.46 -10.83 -0.42
C ILE A 240 3.46 -12.37 -0.41
N ALA A 241 2.28 -13.01 -0.43
CA ALA A 241 2.16 -14.47 -0.47
C ALA A 241 2.89 -15.07 -1.69
N SER A 242 2.71 -14.46 -2.86
CA SER A 242 3.39 -14.85 -4.08
C SER A 242 4.92 -14.78 -3.95
N ASN A 243 5.44 -13.66 -3.45
CA ASN A 243 6.88 -13.47 -3.27
C ASN A 243 7.46 -14.46 -2.26
N LEU A 244 6.79 -14.70 -1.13
CA LEU A 244 7.22 -15.67 -0.12
C LEU A 244 7.22 -17.09 -0.67
N LYS A 245 6.16 -17.50 -1.36
CA LYS A 245 6.00 -18.86 -1.89
C LYS A 245 6.94 -19.14 -3.04
N ILE A 246 7.05 -18.21 -4.01
CA ILE A 246 7.78 -18.43 -5.25
C ILE A 246 9.28 -18.18 -5.06
N GLN A 247 9.63 -17.01 -4.49
CA GLN A 247 11.05 -16.62 -4.41
C GLN A 247 11.78 -17.23 -3.22
N LYS A 248 11.10 -17.32 -2.07
CA LYS A 248 11.72 -17.80 -0.83
C LYS A 248 11.40 -19.26 -0.49
N ARG A 249 10.44 -19.89 -1.20
CA ARG A 249 9.97 -21.28 -0.96
C ARG A 249 9.44 -21.53 0.45
N ILE A 250 8.93 -20.49 1.09
CA ILE A 250 8.37 -20.53 2.45
C ILE A 250 7.00 -21.22 2.42
N LYS A 251 6.68 -21.99 3.45
CA LYS A 251 5.35 -22.58 3.63
C LYS A 251 4.38 -21.50 4.11
N VAL A 252 3.55 -21.00 3.20
CA VAL A 252 2.59 -19.94 3.46
C VAL A 252 1.17 -20.50 3.54
N ALA A 253 0.39 -20.03 4.51
CA ALA A 253 -1.06 -20.22 4.57
C ALA A 253 -1.77 -18.86 4.62
N LEU A 254 -3.03 -18.84 4.17
CA LEU A 254 -3.88 -17.66 4.22
C LEU A 254 -5.05 -17.86 5.17
N ILE A 255 -5.40 -16.81 5.88
CA ILE A 255 -6.65 -16.71 6.66
C ILE A 255 -7.35 -15.42 6.22
N THR A 256 -8.67 -15.45 6.07
CA THR A 256 -9.47 -14.24 5.92
C THR A 256 -10.58 -14.17 6.94
N SER A 257 -10.74 -13.01 7.54
CA SER A 257 -11.88 -12.62 8.37
C SER A 257 -12.77 -11.57 7.69
N ASP A 258 -12.49 -11.20 6.43
CA ASP A 258 -13.31 -10.27 5.62
C ASP A 258 -14.51 -11.01 5.01
N THR A 259 -15.40 -11.51 5.85
CA THR A 259 -16.57 -12.28 5.47
C THR A 259 -17.74 -11.44 4.95
N TYR A 260 -17.70 -10.13 5.16
CA TYR A 260 -18.71 -9.20 4.64
C TYR A 260 -18.62 -8.98 3.13
N ARG A 261 -17.42 -9.14 2.57
CA ARG A 261 -17.16 -8.91 1.14
C ARG A 261 -16.92 -10.24 0.43
N ILE A 262 -18.00 -10.90 0.00
CA ILE A 262 -17.93 -12.20 -0.69
C ILE A 262 -16.93 -12.17 -1.85
N ALA A 263 -16.97 -11.14 -2.67
CA ALA A 263 -16.03 -10.98 -3.79
C ALA A 263 -14.55 -10.91 -3.34
N ALA A 264 -14.24 -10.34 -2.18
CA ALA A 264 -12.88 -10.30 -1.66
C ALA A 264 -12.38 -11.68 -1.21
N VAL A 265 -13.26 -12.47 -0.58
CA VAL A 265 -12.96 -13.87 -0.21
C VAL A 265 -12.68 -14.70 -1.46
N GLU A 266 -13.50 -14.59 -2.49
CA GLU A 266 -13.32 -15.34 -3.76
C GLU A 266 -12.07 -14.87 -4.51
N GLN A 267 -11.77 -13.59 -4.49
CA GLN A 267 -10.52 -13.07 -5.05
C GLN A 267 -9.29 -13.67 -4.32
N LEU A 268 -9.30 -13.68 -2.99
CA LEU A 268 -8.20 -14.28 -2.23
C LEU A 268 -8.12 -15.79 -2.43
N ARG A 269 -9.26 -16.47 -2.57
CA ARG A 269 -9.34 -17.91 -2.90
C ARG A 269 -8.70 -18.21 -4.25
N THR A 270 -8.95 -17.37 -5.24
CA THR A 270 -8.34 -17.49 -6.57
C THR A 270 -6.81 -17.42 -6.48
N TYR A 271 -6.27 -16.45 -5.76
CA TYR A 271 -4.82 -16.36 -5.54
C TYR A 271 -4.27 -17.57 -4.77
N ALA A 272 -4.98 -18.01 -3.71
CA ALA A 272 -4.59 -19.19 -2.94
C ALA A 272 -4.49 -20.45 -3.82
N ASN A 273 -5.48 -20.67 -4.69
CA ASN A 273 -5.50 -21.80 -5.63
C ASN A 273 -4.35 -21.73 -6.65
N ILE A 274 -4.10 -20.55 -7.23
CA ILE A 274 -2.99 -20.34 -8.18
C ILE A 274 -1.64 -20.65 -7.53
N LEU A 275 -1.45 -20.22 -6.28
CA LEU A 275 -0.20 -20.42 -5.54
C LEU A 275 -0.08 -21.81 -4.90
N GLY A 276 -1.15 -22.61 -4.92
CA GLY A 276 -1.18 -23.91 -4.24
C GLY A 276 -0.97 -23.78 -2.73
N ILE A 277 -1.59 -22.75 -2.10
CA ILE A 277 -1.54 -22.51 -0.66
C ILE A 277 -2.95 -22.59 -0.06
N PRO A 278 -3.11 -23.07 1.20
CA PRO A 278 -4.41 -23.17 1.81
C PRO A 278 -4.97 -21.79 2.18
N LEU A 279 -6.29 -21.65 2.06
CA LEU A 279 -7.05 -20.51 2.57
C LEU A 279 -8.13 -20.97 3.53
N LYS A 280 -8.18 -20.37 4.70
CA LYS A 280 -9.23 -20.58 5.70
C LYS A 280 -10.02 -19.30 5.93
N VAL A 281 -11.34 -19.40 5.85
CA VAL A 281 -12.26 -18.31 6.25
C VAL A 281 -12.60 -18.50 7.73
N ILE A 282 -12.53 -17.44 8.50
CA ILE A 282 -12.86 -17.45 9.93
C ILE A 282 -13.87 -16.35 10.28
N TYR A 283 -14.77 -16.67 11.23
CA TYR A 283 -15.84 -15.77 11.68
C TYR A 283 -15.69 -15.39 13.17
N SER A 284 -14.76 -16.02 13.89
CA SER A 284 -14.63 -15.84 15.36
C SER A 284 -13.23 -16.12 15.86
N GLU A 285 -12.93 -15.62 17.07
CA GLU A 285 -11.70 -15.94 17.80
C GLU A 285 -11.52 -17.46 18.04
N LYS A 286 -12.64 -18.20 18.24
CA LYS A 286 -12.59 -19.66 18.40
C LYS A 286 -12.08 -20.35 17.15
N GLU A 287 -12.49 -19.85 15.99
CA GLU A 287 -12.03 -20.39 14.70
C GLU A 287 -10.59 -19.99 14.40
N MET A 288 -10.16 -18.79 14.83
CA MET A 288 -8.76 -18.38 14.78
C MET A 288 -7.86 -19.30 15.61
N LYS A 289 -8.30 -19.68 16.82
CA LYS A 289 -7.58 -20.66 17.68
C LYS A 289 -7.45 -22.02 16.98
N LYS A 290 -8.51 -22.50 16.31
CA LYS A 290 -8.47 -23.75 15.53
C LYS A 290 -7.54 -23.62 14.33
N ALA A 291 -7.60 -22.51 13.58
CA ALA A 291 -6.72 -22.23 12.47
C ALA A 291 -5.24 -22.18 12.89
N LYS A 292 -4.94 -21.62 14.07
CA LYS A 292 -3.59 -21.61 14.64
C LYS A 292 -3.05 -23.04 14.86
N GLN A 293 -3.88 -23.96 15.34
CA GLN A 293 -3.48 -25.38 15.53
C GLN A 293 -3.27 -26.10 14.18
N GLU A 294 -4.13 -25.81 13.20
CA GLU A 294 -4.07 -26.43 11.87
C GLU A 294 -2.83 -25.99 11.10
N TYR A 295 -2.40 -24.74 11.25
CA TYR A 295 -1.27 -24.15 10.52
C TYR A 295 0.04 -24.13 11.33
N LYS A 296 0.18 -24.95 12.36
CA LYS A 296 1.37 -25.02 13.21
C LYS A 296 2.65 -25.44 12.46
N ASP A 297 2.52 -26.14 11.33
CA ASP A 297 3.62 -26.63 10.51
C ASP A 297 3.93 -25.72 9.31
N TYR A 298 3.36 -24.51 9.30
CA TYR A 298 3.64 -23.46 8.32
C TYR A 298 4.66 -22.47 8.90
N ASP A 299 5.37 -21.79 8.01
CA ASP A 299 6.36 -20.78 8.40
C ASP A 299 5.67 -19.42 8.62
N ILE A 300 4.78 -19.06 7.68
CA ILE A 300 4.06 -17.78 7.71
C ILE A 300 2.57 -17.99 7.44
N VAL A 301 1.73 -17.34 8.24
CA VAL A 301 0.28 -17.25 8.05
C VAL A 301 -0.09 -15.79 7.82
N LEU A 302 -0.58 -15.46 6.62
CA LEU A 302 -1.05 -14.11 6.29
C LEU A 302 -2.54 -14.00 6.53
N ILE A 303 -2.96 -12.95 7.23
CA ILE A 303 -4.34 -12.79 7.71
C ILE A 303 -4.94 -11.51 7.14
N ASP A 304 -5.94 -11.68 6.24
CA ASP A 304 -6.75 -10.59 5.70
C ASP A 304 -7.87 -10.25 6.68
N THR A 305 -7.94 -8.99 7.11
CA THR A 305 -9.03 -8.53 7.98
C THR A 305 -10.02 -7.68 7.21
N ALA A 306 -11.27 -7.67 7.66
CA ALA A 306 -12.28 -6.78 7.11
C ALA A 306 -11.82 -5.33 7.15
N GLY A 307 -11.94 -4.66 6.01
CA GLY A 307 -11.72 -3.22 5.95
C GLY A 307 -12.82 -2.50 6.69
N ARG A 308 -12.46 -1.69 7.67
CA ARG A 308 -13.43 -1.01 8.52
C ARG A 308 -13.23 0.50 8.49
N SER A 309 -14.34 1.24 8.62
CA SER A 309 -14.26 2.68 8.74
C SER A 309 -13.67 3.04 10.11
N HIS A 310 -12.67 3.92 10.13
CA HIS A 310 -12.09 4.49 11.34
C HIS A 310 -13.10 5.22 12.23
N LYS A 311 -14.34 5.41 11.76
CA LYS A 311 -15.43 6.08 12.51
C LYS A 311 -16.19 5.14 13.46
N ASN A 312 -15.98 3.83 13.37
CA ASN A 312 -16.70 2.84 14.20
C ASN A 312 -15.72 2.13 15.17
N MET A 313 -15.71 2.57 16.42
CA MET A 313 -14.79 2.05 17.45
C MET A 313 -15.08 0.59 17.83
N GLU A 314 -16.35 0.15 17.90
CA GLU A 314 -16.71 -1.22 18.23
C GLU A 314 -16.05 -2.23 17.26
N GLN A 315 -15.98 -1.84 16.00
CA GLN A 315 -15.38 -2.67 14.98
C GLN A 315 -13.86 -2.79 15.11
N THR A 316 -13.19 -1.81 15.73
CA THR A 316 -11.75 -1.85 15.97
C THR A 316 -11.42 -2.79 17.14
N GLU A 317 -12.28 -2.84 18.15
CA GLU A 317 -12.16 -3.77 19.28
C GLU A 317 -12.27 -5.24 18.86
N ASP A 318 -13.13 -5.56 17.88
CA ASP A 318 -13.24 -6.93 17.36
C ASP A 318 -11.98 -7.38 16.63
N ILE A 319 -11.33 -6.46 15.89
CA ILE A 319 -10.03 -6.73 15.28
C ILE A 319 -8.97 -6.95 16.37
N GLU A 320 -8.96 -6.14 17.40
CA GLU A 320 -8.04 -6.28 18.53
C GLU A 320 -8.16 -7.65 19.21
N LYS A 321 -9.39 -8.10 19.49
CA LYS A 321 -9.66 -9.42 20.07
C LYS A 321 -9.11 -10.54 19.19
N LEU A 322 -9.34 -10.44 17.86
CA LEU A 322 -8.85 -11.41 16.91
C LEU A 322 -7.30 -11.45 16.86
N ILE A 323 -6.66 -10.30 16.89
CA ILE A 323 -5.20 -10.18 16.88
C ILE A 323 -4.60 -10.73 18.18
N LYS A 324 -5.21 -10.46 19.32
CA LYS A 324 -4.76 -10.92 20.65
C LYS A 324 -4.84 -12.44 20.86
N VAL A 325 -5.52 -13.18 19.98
CA VAL A 325 -5.48 -14.66 19.98
C VAL A 325 -4.07 -15.20 19.78
N VAL A 326 -3.23 -14.47 19.05
CA VAL A 326 -1.82 -14.83 18.80
C VAL A 326 -0.92 -14.00 19.72
N PRO A 327 0.04 -14.62 20.43
CA PRO A 327 1.03 -13.92 21.25
C PRO A 327 1.79 -12.85 20.47
N GLU A 328 2.27 -11.79 21.15
CA GLU A 328 2.92 -10.65 20.52
C GLU A 328 4.22 -11.05 19.79
N GLU A 329 4.97 -11.97 20.32
CA GLU A 329 6.21 -12.49 19.77
C GLU A 329 6.02 -13.33 18.49
N GLU A 330 4.83 -13.92 18.32
CA GLU A 330 4.49 -14.75 17.15
C GLU A 330 3.77 -13.96 16.06
N ARG A 331 3.47 -12.66 16.28
CA ARG A 331 2.69 -11.86 15.33
C ARG A 331 3.38 -10.58 14.92
N ASP A 332 3.06 -10.15 13.71
CA ASP A 332 3.27 -8.78 13.24
C ASP A 332 1.96 -8.22 12.69
N VAL A 333 1.77 -6.92 12.84
CA VAL A 333 0.59 -6.23 12.33
C VAL A 333 1.05 -5.14 11.37
N TYR A 334 0.40 -5.08 10.21
CA TYR A 334 0.66 -4.10 9.17
C TYR A 334 -0.60 -3.27 8.94
N LEU A 335 -0.51 -1.98 9.18
CA LEU A 335 -1.54 -1.02 8.81
C LEU A 335 -1.32 -0.61 7.36
N VAL A 336 -2.30 -0.97 6.50
CA VAL A 336 -2.28 -0.66 5.08
C VAL A 336 -3.02 0.65 4.85
N LEU A 337 -2.33 1.60 4.25
CA LEU A 337 -2.81 2.95 3.94
C LEU A 337 -2.69 3.21 2.44
N SER A 338 -3.65 3.93 1.85
CA SER A 338 -3.49 4.43 0.48
C SER A 338 -2.73 5.74 0.49
N ALA A 339 -1.72 5.87 -0.38
CA ALA A 339 -0.95 7.10 -0.56
C ALA A 339 -1.83 8.28 -1.05
N THR A 340 -2.95 7.97 -1.72
CA THR A 340 -3.92 8.97 -2.22
C THR A 340 -4.88 9.51 -1.14
N THR A 341 -4.79 8.99 0.09
CA THR A 341 -5.64 9.43 1.19
C THR A 341 -5.14 10.75 1.73
N LYS A 342 -6.06 11.71 1.95
CA LYS A 342 -5.73 13.02 2.52
C LYS A 342 -5.06 12.87 3.89
N TYR A 343 -4.04 13.68 4.15
CA TYR A 343 -3.28 13.64 5.40
C TYR A 343 -4.16 13.64 6.66
N LYS A 344 -5.17 14.54 6.72
CA LYS A 344 -6.09 14.61 7.88
C LYS A 344 -6.86 13.31 8.16
N ASP A 345 -7.16 12.53 7.12
CA ASP A 345 -7.82 11.24 7.28
C ASP A 345 -6.81 10.15 7.65
N LEU A 346 -5.59 10.21 7.11
CA LEU A 346 -4.49 9.33 7.53
C LEU A 346 -4.18 9.48 9.02
N VAL A 347 -4.14 10.71 9.54
CA VAL A 347 -3.97 11.00 10.98
C VAL A 347 -5.04 10.27 11.80
N LYS A 348 -6.33 10.43 11.46
CA LYS A 348 -7.43 9.79 12.19
C LYS A 348 -7.35 8.27 12.14
N ILE A 349 -7.00 7.72 10.97
CA ILE A 349 -6.84 6.27 10.80
C ILE A 349 -5.72 5.76 11.71
N THR A 350 -4.54 6.38 11.64
CA THR A 350 -3.37 5.96 12.42
C THR A 350 -3.59 6.10 13.92
N GLU A 351 -4.24 7.17 14.37
CA GLU A 351 -4.63 7.35 15.77
C GLU A 351 -5.63 6.28 16.24
N THR A 352 -6.64 5.97 15.42
CA THR A 352 -7.67 4.98 15.79
C THR A 352 -7.05 3.59 15.97
N TYR A 353 -6.23 3.14 15.02
CA TYR A 353 -5.58 1.85 15.12
C TYR A 353 -4.45 1.83 16.16
N GLY A 354 -3.73 2.95 16.34
CA GLY A 354 -2.64 3.09 17.31
C GLY A 354 -3.07 3.01 18.76
N LYS A 355 -4.35 3.31 19.08
CA LYS A 355 -4.92 3.15 20.42
C LYS A 355 -5.04 1.68 20.85
N VAL A 356 -5.20 0.77 19.90
CA VAL A 356 -5.50 -0.64 20.17
C VAL A 356 -4.35 -1.58 19.88
N ILE A 357 -3.48 -1.26 18.90
CA ILE A 357 -2.40 -2.18 18.51
C ILE A 357 -1.19 -1.43 17.93
N LYS A 358 0.01 -1.96 18.20
CA LYS A 358 1.24 -1.53 17.51
C LYS A 358 1.27 -2.13 16.11
N TYR A 359 1.68 -1.35 15.12
CA TYR A 359 1.70 -1.76 13.72
C TYR A 359 2.93 -1.24 12.96
N ASN A 360 3.21 -1.89 11.84
CA ASN A 360 4.10 -1.39 10.80
C ASN A 360 3.26 -0.79 9.66
N LEU A 361 3.85 0.03 8.79
CA LEU A 361 3.15 0.78 7.76
C LEU A 361 3.41 0.19 6.36
N ILE A 362 2.33 -0.01 5.62
CA ILE A 362 2.37 -0.30 4.18
C ILE A 362 1.61 0.81 3.46
N PHE A 363 2.22 1.40 2.43
CA PHE A 363 1.55 2.36 1.57
C PHE A 363 1.26 1.74 0.21
N THR A 364 0.04 1.96 -0.27
CA THR A 364 -0.45 1.42 -1.55
C THR A 364 -0.84 2.54 -2.50
N LYS A 365 -1.04 2.19 -3.77
CA LYS A 365 -1.54 3.09 -4.82
C LYS A 365 -0.61 4.28 -5.08
N LEU A 366 0.70 4.02 -5.05
CA LEU A 366 1.67 5.06 -5.40
C LEU A 366 1.60 5.45 -6.88
N ASP A 367 1.09 4.58 -7.72
CA ASP A 367 0.79 4.82 -9.13
C ASP A 367 -0.34 5.83 -9.37
N GLU A 368 -1.18 6.07 -8.34
CA GLU A 368 -2.30 7.01 -8.40
C GLU A 368 -1.93 8.42 -7.86
N THR A 369 -0.67 8.66 -7.41
CA THR A 369 -0.22 9.95 -6.86
C THR A 369 1.20 10.30 -7.31
N SER A 370 1.47 11.59 -7.47
CA SER A 370 2.80 12.13 -7.72
C SER A 370 3.56 12.52 -6.45
N CYS A 371 2.85 12.60 -5.31
CA CYS A 371 3.40 13.09 -4.04
C CYS A 371 3.62 11.94 -3.06
N VAL A 372 4.80 11.89 -2.44
CA VAL A 372 5.17 10.87 -1.45
C VAL A 372 5.31 11.42 -0.03
N GLY A 373 4.99 12.70 0.18
CA GLY A 373 5.15 13.39 1.47
C GLY A 373 4.35 12.75 2.60
N ASN A 374 3.19 12.16 2.31
CA ASN A 374 2.39 11.46 3.31
C ASN A 374 3.11 10.27 3.94
N ILE A 375 4.08 9.64 3.26
CA ILE A 375 4.90 8.57 3.84
C ILE A 375 5.76 9.13 4.97
N LEU A 376 6.42 10.26 4.74
CA LEU A 376 7.22 10.95 5.75
C LEU A 376 6.35 11.52 6.88
N ASN A 377 5.23 12.17 6.53
CA ASN A 377 4.30 12.75 7.50
C ASN A 377 3.82 11.70 8.50
N ILE A 378 3.32 10.56 8.02
CA ILE A 378 2.79 9.50 8.88
C ILE A 378 3.90 8.80 9.66
N LYS A 379 5.08 8.62 9.06
CA LYS A 379 6.25 8.10 9.80
C LYS A 379 6.63 9.02 10.96
N MET A 380 6.67 10.32 10.74
CA MET A 380 7.02 11.30 11.79
C MET A 380 5.92 11.46 12.84
N LEU A 381 4.65 11.26 12.45
CA LEU A 381 3.51 11.31 13.37
C LEU A 381 3.48 10.12 14.33
N THR A 382 3.70 8.91 13.79
CA THR A 382 3.40 7.66 14.52
C THR A 382 4.64 6.96 15.05
N ASP A 383 5.79 7.28 14.52
CA ASP A 383 7.07 6.53 14.66
C ASP A 383 6.98 5.04 14.27
N ALA A 384 5.88 4.60 13.68
CA ALA A 384 5.70 3.24 13.21
C ALA A 384 6.72 2.89 12.11
N THR A 385 7.13 1.63 12.08
CA THR A 385 8.15 1.18 11.12
C THR A 385 7.56 1.08 9.72
N LEU A 386 8.24 1.63 8.73
CA LEU A 386 7.89 1.50 7.32
C LEU A 386 8.20 0.09 6.80
N SER A 387 7.42 -0.40 5.82
CA SER A 387 7.57 -1.76 5.29
C SER A 387 7.58 -1.78 3.77
N TYR A 388 6.42 -1.85 3.14
CA TYR A 388 6.27 -1.99 1.70
C TYR A 388 5.55 -0.80 1.06
N LEU A 389 5.84 -0.60 -0.23
CA LEU A 389 5.07 0.23 -1.16
C LEU A 389 4.43 -0.66 -2.23
N THR A 390 3.24 -0.30 -2.71
CA THR A 390 2.68 -0.88 -3.92
C THR A 390 2.33 0.20 -4.94
N SER A 391 2.64 -0.08 -6.22
CA SER A 391 2.55 0.87 -7.33
C SER A 391 1.86 0.25 -8.54
N GLY A 392 0.70 -0.38 -8.35
CA GLY A 392 -0.06 -0.98 -9.43
C GLY A 392 -0.84 -2.23 -9.02
N GLN A 393 -1.38 -2.95 -10.01
CA GLN A 393 -2.29 -4.08 -9.79
C GLN A 393 -1.65 -5.46 -10.06
N ASN A 394 -0.43 -5.52 -10.61
CA ASN A 394 0.19 -6.79 -10.98
C ASN A 394 0.61 -7.60 -9.74
N VAL A 395 0.34 -8.91 -9.78
CA VAL A 395 0.73 -9.88 -8.77
C VAL A 395 1.60 -10.93 -9.47
N PRO A 396 2.82 -11.18 -9.02
CA PRO A 396 3.50 -10.73 -7.79
C PRO A 396 4.22 -9.39 -7.86
N GLY A 397 4.25 -8.75 -9.01
CA GLY A 397 4.91 -7.45 -9.23
C GLY A 397 4.31 -6.30 -8.40
N ASP A 398 4.66 -5.10 -8.75
CA ASP A 398 4.12 -3.85 -8.20
C ASP A 398 4.12 -3.77 -6.67
N ILE A 399 5.08 -4.42 -6.02
CA ILE A 399 5.36 -4.31 -4.60
C ILE A 399 6.87 -4.26 -4.37
N GLU A 400 7.32 -3.30 -3.59
CA GLU A 400 8.72 -3.15 -3.22
C GLU A 400 8.87 -2.83 -1.74
N LYS A 401 10.03 -3.17 -1.16
CA LYS A 401 10.43 -2.70 0.16
C LYS A 401 10.61 -1.19 0.10
N ILE A 402 10.14 -0.47 1.11
CA ILE A 402 10.41 0.97 1.22
C ILE A 402 11.91 1.21 1.32
N ASP A 403 12.43 1.99 0.38
CA ASP A 403 13.79 2.50 0.39
C ASP A 403 13.78 3.97 0.85
N ALA A 404 14.29 4.20 2.06
CA ALA A 404 14.37 5.53 2.63
C ALA A 404 15.18 6.52 1.76
N GLN A 405 16.20 6.02 1.04
CA GLN A 405 17.01 6.86 0.16
C GLN A 405 16.20 7.26 -1.09
N LYS A 406 15.42 6.32 -1.67
CA LYS A 406 14.56 6.60 -2.82
C LYS A 406 13.49 7.63 -2.46
N ILE A 407 12.82 7.46 -1.31
CA ILE A 407 11.81 8.43 -0.85
C ILE A 407 12.43 9.81 -0.58
N ALA A 408 13.58 9.87 0.10
CA ALA A 408 14.25 11.14 0.37
C ALA A 408 14.63 11.88 -0.92
N LYS A 409 15.08 11.15 -1.97
CA LYS A 409 15.36 11.75 -3.28
C LYS A 409 14.09 12.32 -3.92
N GLN A 410 12.99 11.55 -3.92
CA GLN A 410 11.71 12.02 -4.49
C GLN A 410 11.20 13.27 -3.77
N LEU A 411 11.29 13.32 -2.44
CA LEU A 411 10.90 14.48 -1.64
C LEU A 411 11.72 15.73 -1.97
N LEU A 412 12.96 15.57 -2.38
CA LEU A 412 13.87 16.65 -2.79
C LEU A 412 13.81 16.94 -4.30
N GLY A 413 12.84 16.40 -5.05
CA GLY A 413 12.66 16.67 -6.48
C GLY A 413 13.46 15.74 -7.43
N GLY A 414 14.09 14.68 -6.92
CA GLY A 414 14.71 13.63 -7.73
C GLY A 414 13.66 12.64 -8.23
N GLN A 415 13.53 12.49 -9.56
CA GLN A 415 12.70 11.43 -10.17
C GLN A 415 13.41 10.08 -10.16
#